data_c3ed04949893215b59cf62885b7a8c18
#
_entry.id   c3ed04949893215b59cf62885b7a8c18
#
_cell.length_a   1.000
_cell.length_b   1.000
_cell.length_c   1.000
_cell.angle_alpha   90.00
_cell.angle_beta   90.00
_cell.angle_gamma   90.00
#
_symmetry.space_group_name_H-M   'P 1'
#
loop_
_entity.id
_entity.type
_entity.pdbx_description
1 polymer ?
#
loop_
_entity_poly.entity_id
_entity_poly.type
_entity_poly.pdbx_seq_one_letter_code
_entity_poly.pdbx_strand_id
1 'polypeptide(L)'
;MKVGVIGLGDIAQKAYLPVIAAQPGLEPHLHTRTAATLHRLGETHRVPEAHRHETFDGLLAAGLDAAFVHAPTAVHPELVGRLLAADVPTYVDKPLAYDLAASEHLVDLAEQRGVSLAVGFNRRFAPAYAQCREHPRDLILMQKNRVGLPEEPRSLVYDDFIHVVDTLRFLAPAPHDRVDVRARVRDGLLHHVVLQLSGDTFTAVGIMNRLSGSAEEVLEVSGQDTKREVRNLAEVIDHKGQPSVRRRGDWVPVARQRGIEQAVLSFLDAVRGGVTLSAADALLTHELCERIITAVRQHAD
;
A
#
# COMPACT_ATOMS: atom_id res chain seq x y z
N MET A 1 -7.65 -1.77 23.60
CA MET A 1 -8.19 -2.15 22.28
C MET A 1 -7.45 -3.38 21.81
N LYS A 2 -8.18 -4.48 21.55
CA LYS A 2 -7.62 -5.76 21.07
C LYS A 2 -7.39 -5.71 19.59
N VAL A 3 -6.16 -5.87 19.15
CA VAL A 3 -5.76 -5.72 17.75
C VAL A 3 -5.14 -7.00 17.22
N GLY A 4 -5.81 -7.64 16.26
CA GLY A 4 -5.28 -8.81 15.57
C GLY A 4 -4.17 -8.43 14.59
N VAL A 5 -3.05 -9.14 14.60
CA VAL A 5 -1.98 -9.04 13.59
C VAL A 5 -1.79 -10.40 12.94
N ILE A 6 -2.22 -10.52 11.69
CA ILE A 6 -2.32 -11.76 10.94
C ILE A 6 -1.26 -11.80 9.84
N GLY A 7 -0.41 -12.83 9.86
CA GLY A 7 0.71 -12.94 8.92
C GLY A 7 1.94 -12.18 9.40
N LEU A 8 2.83 -12.89 10.09
CA LEU A 8 4.06 -12.33 10.69
C LEU A 8 5.26 -12.50 9.75
N GLY A 9 5.08 -12.13 8.47
CA GLY A 9 6.13 -12.12 7.45
C GLY A 9 7.08 -10.93 7.58
N ASP A 10 7.93 -10.74 6.57
CA ASP A 10 9.01 -9.73 6.57
C ASP A 10 8.49 -8.30 6.81
N ILE A 11 7.43 -7.90 6.08
CA ILE A 11 6.88 -6.55 6.21
C ILE A 11 6.22 -6.31 7.57
N ALA A 12 5.49 -7.31 8.09
CA ALA A 12 4.90 -7.22 9.42
C ALA A 12 5.97 -7.07 10.50
N GLN A 13 7.04 -7.87 10.44
CA GLN A 13 8.14 -7.83 11.42
C GLN A 13 8.91 -6.51 11.39
N LYS A 14 9.20 -5.99 10.20
CA LYS A 14 10.07 -4.82 10.03
C LYS A 14 9.35 -3.49 10.18
N ALA A 15 8.05 -3.45 9.88
CA ALA A 15 7.37 -2.17 9.71
C ALA A 15 6.07 -2.03 10.53
N TYR A 16 5.20 -3.02 10.55
CA TYR A 16 3.87 -2.88 11.19
C TYR A 16 3.87 -3.28 12.66
N LEU A 17 4.35 -4.48 12.98
CA LEU A 17 4.31 -4.99 14.36
C LEU A 17 5.07 -4.11 15.36
N PRO A 18 6.27 -3.55 15.04
CA PRO A 18 6.94 -2.61 15.94
C PRO A 18 6.12 -1.34 16.22
N VAL A 19 5.39 -0.84 15.21
CA VAL A 19 4.52 0.33 15.37
C VAL A 19 3.32 -0.01 16.24
N ILE A 20 2.62 -1.11 15.96
CA ILE A 20 1.42 -1.53 16.68
C ILE A 20 1.76 -1.86 18.14
N ALA A 21 2.81 -2.64 18.38
CA ALA A 21 3.21 -3.06 19.73
C ALA A 21 3.70 -1.90 20.62
N ALA A 22 4.13 -0.79 20.01
CA ALA A 22 4.56 0.41 20.74
C ALA A 22 3.41 1.37 21.10
N GLN A 23 2.18 1.14 20.57
CA GLN A 23 1.07 2.06 20.83
C GLN A 23 0.46 1.83 22.23
N PRO A 24 0.32 2.88 23.05
CA PRO A 24 -0.36 2.78 24.34
C PRO A 24 -1.81 2.33 24.20
N GLY A 25 -2.25 1.46 25.10
CA GLY A 25 -3.64 1.00 25.17
C GLY A 25 -4.05 0.02 24.06
N LEU A 26 -3.09 -0.48 23.26
CA LEU A 26 -3.31 -1.62 22.37
C LEU A 26 -2.91 -2.93 23.06
N GLU A 27 -3.68 -3.95 22.77
CA GLU A 27 -3.44 -5.34 23.16
C GLU A 27 -3.25 -6.16 21.86
N PRO A 28 -2.00 -6.33 21.38
CA PRO A 28 -1.75 -7.10 20.17
C PRO A 28 -2.08 -8.58 20.37
N HIS A 29 -2.87 -9.15 19.47
CA HIS A 29 -3.15 -10.57 19.33
C HIS A 29 -2.52 -11.09 18.05
N LEU A 30 -1.58 -12.00 18.15
CA LEU A 30 -0.77 -12.44 17.01
C LEU A 30 -1.26 -13.76 16.44
N HIS A 31 -1.27 -13.88 15.11
CA HIS A 31 -1.49 -15.13 14.42
C HIS A 31 -0.59 -15.26 13.19
N THR A 32 0.03 -16.43 13.07
CA THR A 32 0.74 -16.90 11.87
C THR A 32 0.79 -18.42 11.85
N ARG A 33 0.91 -19.01 10.66
CA ARG A 33 0.95 -20.47 10.48
C ARG A 33 2.19 -21.14 11.09
N THR A 34 3.27 -20.41 11.31
CA THR A 34 4.54 -20.94 11.82
C THR A 34 4.65 -20.69 13.31
N ALA A 35 4.45 -21.72 14.13
CA ALA A 35 4.50 -21.63 15.59
C ALA A 35 5.81 -21.01 16.11
N ALA A 36 6.97 -21.41 15.57
CA ALA A 36 8.26 -20.83 15.95
C ALA A 36 8.34 -19.32 15.74
N THR A 37 7.77 -18.81 14.62
CA THR A 37 7.70 -17.37 14.34
C THR A 37 6.74 -16.67 15.31
N LEU A 38 5.59 -17.30 15.62
CA LEU A 38 4.60 -16.77 16.56
C LEU A 38 5.22 -16.59 17.94
N HIS A 39 5.87 -17.61 18.49
CA HIS A 39 6.51 -17.56 19.81
C HIS A 39 7.64 -16.53 19.83
N ARG A 40 8.58 -16.60 18.88
CA ARG A 40 9.72 -15.68 18.82
C ARG A 40 9.29 -14.21 18.78
N LEU A 41 8.31 -13.87 17.93
CA LEU A 41 7.84 -12.49 17.83
C LEU A 41 6.97 -12.07 19.02
N GLY A 42 6.19 -13.01 19.58
CA GLY A 42 5.47 -12.78 20.81
C GLY A 42 6.42 -12.41 21.97
N GLU A 43 7.53 -13.10 22.12
CA GLU A 43 8.58 -12.77 23.10
C GLU A 43 9.26 -11.43 22.79
N THR A 44 9.70 -11.24 21.54
CA THR A 44 10.38 -10.01 21.09
C THR A 44 9.56 -8.76 21.41
N HIS A 45 8.24 -8.81 21.19
CA HIS A 45 7.32 -7.70 21.40
C HIS A 45 6.57 -7.75 22.73
N ARG A 46 6.93 -8.70 23.62
CA ARG A 46 6.33 -8.88 24.96
C ARG A 46 4.81 -9.07 24.91
N VAL A 47 4.32 -9.74 23.85
CA VAL A 47 2.91 -10.11 23.73
C VAL A 47 2.65 -11.31 24.62
N PRO A 48 1.66 -11.26 25.53
CA PRO A 48 1.33 -12.38 26.42
C PRO A 48 1.07 -13.67 25.65
N GLU A 49 1.37 -14.83 26.25
CA GLU A 49 1.15 -16.11 25.59
C GLU A 49 -0.34 -16.35 25.25
N ALA A 50 -1.25 -15.90 26.10
CA ALA A 50 -2.69 -15.95 25.87
C ALA A 50 -3.16 -15.13 24.65
N HIS A 51 -2.32 -14.22 24.10
CA HIS A 51 -2.58 -13.42 22.91
C HIS A 51 -1.83 -13.96 21.67
N ARG A 52 -1.23 -15.14 21.74
CA ARG A 52 -0.54 -15.81 20.64
C ARG A 52 -1.40 -16.97 20.14
N HIS A 53 -2.02 -16.81 19.00
CA HIS A 53 -3.02 -17.75 18.48
C HIS A 53 -2.43 -18.62 17.38
N GLU A 54 -2.39 -19.92 17.58
CA GLU A 54 -1.94 -20.90 16.57
C GLU A 54 -2.96 -21.07 15.43
N THR A 55 -4.24 -20.81 15.71
CA THR A 55 -5.32 -20.90 14.72
C THR A 55 -6.00 -19.56 14.50
N PHE A 56 -6.49 -19.33 13.28
CA PHE A 56 -7.26 -18.12 12.97
C PHE A 56 -8.61 -18.07 13.72
N ASP A 57 -9.22 -19.23 13.96
CA ASP A 57 -10.45 -19.32 14.76
C ASP A 57 -10.21 -18.90 16.21
N GLY A 58 -9.08 -19.32 16.79
CA GLY A 58 -8.67 -18.89 18.14
C GLY A 58 -8.45 -17.38 18.21
N LEU A 59 -7.88 -16.78 17.16
CA LEU A 59 -7.73 -15.33 17.07
C LEU A 59 -9.08 -14.63 17.00
N LEU A 60 -10.01 -15.07 16.14
CA LEU A 60 -11.36 -14.49 16.04
C LEU A 60 -12.14 -14.60 17.36
N ALA A 61 -12.03 -15.73 18.06
CA ALA A 61 -12.68 -15.95 19.34
C ALA A 61 -12.19 -15.02 20.46
N ALA A 62 -11.04 -14.34 20.28
CA ALA A 62 -10.52 -13.36 21.27
C ALA A 62 -11.36 -12.06 21.33
N GLY A 63 -12.27 -11.82 20.37
CA GLY A 63 -13.11 -10.63 20.29
C GLY A 63 -12.28 -9.38 19.97
N LEU A 64 -11.86 -9.26 18.71
CA LEU A 64 -10.99 -8.19 18.23
C LEU A 64 -11.78 -6.89 18.00
N ASP A 65 -11.18 -5.76 18.35
CA ASP A 65 -11.68 -4.43 18.02
C ASP A 65 -11.23 -3.98 16.62
N ALA A 66 -10.10 -4.52 16.15
CA ALA A 66 -9.54 -4.26 14.81
C ALA A 66 -8.55 -5.36 14.40
N ALA A 67 -8.27 -5.48 13.11
CA ALA A 67 -7.28 -6.43 12.60
C ALA A 67 -6.39 -5.83 11.50
N PHE A 68 -5.14 -6.28 11.47
CA PHE A 68 -4.15 -6.01 10.43
C PHE A 68 -3.77 -7.33 9.73
N VAL A 69 -3.94 -7.39 8.41
CA VAL A 69 -3.66 -8.57 7.59
C VAL A 69 -2.41 -8.32 6.74
N HIS A 70 -1.34 -9.05 7.02
CA HIS A 70 -0.05 -9.02 6.32
C HIS A 70 0.34 -10.41 5.81
N ALA A 71 -0.65 -11.29 5.67
CA ALA A 71 -0.48 -12.61 5.09
C ALA A 71 -0.16 -12.52 3.58
N PRO A 72 0.27 -13.60 2.91
CA PRO A 72 0.39 -13.60 1.45
C PRO A 72 -0.94 -13.23 0.77
N THR A 73 -0.89 -12.44 -0.29
CA THR A 73 -2.07 -11.92 -1.01
C THR A 73 -3.09 -12.99 -1.41
N ALA A 74 -2.61 -14.19 -1.75
CA ALA A 74 -3.48 -15.30 -2.16
C ALA A 74 -4.51 -15.70 -1.10
N VAL A 75 -4.25 -15.43 0.19
CA VAL A 75 -5.18 -15.75 1.29
C VAL A 75 -5.92 -14.54 1.84
N HIS A 76 -5.68 -13.33 1.31
CA HIS A 76 -6.40 -12.12 1.73
C HIS A 76 -7.92 -12.28 1.59
N PRO A 77 -8.47 -12.78 0.45
CA PRO A 77 -9.93 -12.88 0.31
C PRO A 77 -10.59 -13.72 1.41
N GLU A 78 -9.99 -14.83 1.79
CA GLU A 78 -10.51 -15.68 2.87
C GLU A 78 -10.43 -14.98 4.23
N LEU A 79 -9.23 -14.48 4.60
CA LEU A 79 -8.99 -13.91 5.92
C LEU A 79 -9.79 -12.63 6.13
N VAL A 80 -9.76 -11.72 5.14
CA VAL A 80 -10.49 -10.44 5.18
C VAL A 80 -11.99 -10.70 5.19
N GLY A 81 -12.51 -11.61 4.34
CA GLY A 81 -13.92 -11.93 4.31
C GLY A 81 -14.43 -12.46 5.64
N ARG A 82 -13.66 -13.32 6.33
CA ARG A 82 -14.00 -13.83 7.66
C ARG A 82 -13.95 -12.77 8.75
N LEU A 83 -12.99 -11.82 8.70
CA LEU A 83 -12.92 -10.69 9.61
C LEU A 83 -14.14 -9.76 9.44
N LEU A 84 -14.46 -9.40 8.21
CA LEU A 84 -15.62 -8.57 7.89
C LEU A 84 -16.93 -9.26 8.31
N ALA A 85 -17.06 -10.58 8.06
CA ALA A 85 -18.22 -11.34 8.50
C ALA A 85 -18.38 -11.42 10.03
N ALA A 86 -17.28 -11.24 10.77
CA ALA A 86 -17.28 -11.14 12.23
C ALA A 86 -17.35 -9.68 12.73
N ASP A 87 -17.68 -8.71 11.88
CA ASP A 87 -17.79 -7.28 12.16
C ASP A 87 -16.47 -6.65 12.68
N VAL A 88 -15.31 -7.20 12.28
CA VAL A 88 -14.00 -6.71 12.70
C VAL A 88 -13.45 -5.70 11.69
N PRO A 89 -13.29 -4.41 12.07
CA PRO A 89 -12.59 -3.41 11.26
C PRO A 89 -11.24 -3.92 10.80
N THR A 90 -10.98 -3.90 9.48
CA THR A 90 -9.84 -4.58 8.90
C THR A 90 -8.96 -3.64 8.07
N TYR A 91 -7.67 -3.62 8.38
CA TYR A 91 -6.61 -3.09 7.53
C TYR A 91 -5.90 -4.25 6.85
N VAL A 92 -5.81 -4.25 5.55
CA VAL A 92 -5.12 -5.30 4.78
C VAL A 92 -3.98 -4.71 3.97
N ASP A 93 -2.85 -5.39 3.92
CA ASP A 93 -1.74 -4.98 3.05
C ASP A 93 -2.15 -5.01 1.57
N LYS A 94 -1.51 -4.19 0.75
CA LYS A 94 -1.76 -4.19 -0.70
C LYS A 94 -1.13 -5.44 -1.37
N PRO A 95 -1.69 -5.93 -2.48
CA PRO A 95 -3.03 -5.63 -2.97
C PRO A 95 -4.12 -6.29 -2.10
N LEU A 96 -5.36 -5.82 -2.23
CA LEU A 96 -6.49 -6.44 -1.53
C LEU A 96 -6.68 -7.90 -1.98
N ALA A 97 -6.61 -8.14 -3.29
CA ALA A 97 -6.52 -9.46 -3.90
C ALA A 97 -5.79 -9.36 -5.25
N TYR A 98 -5.36 -10.50 -5.82
CA TYR A 98 -4.84 -10.57 -7.19
C TYR A 98 -5.93 -10.58 -8.27
N ASP A 99 -7.18 -10.75 -7.87
CA ASP A 99 -8.34 -10.81 -8.73
C ASP A 99 -9.28 -9.65 -8.43
N LEU A 100 -9.75 -8.95 -9.48
CA LEU A 100 -10.61 -7.79 -9.32
C LEU A 100 -11.96 -8.17 -8.71
N ALA A 101 -12.58 -9.27 -9.15
CA ALA A 101 -13.89 -9.67 -8.64
C ALA A 101 -13.82 -10.06 -7.15
N ALA A 102 -12.70 -10.66 -6.70
CA ALA A 102 -12.47 -10.89 -5.28
C ALA A 102 -12.31 -9.58 -4.49
N SER A 103 -11.66 -8.57 -5.08
CA SER A 103 -11.53 -7.24 -4.45
C SER A 103 -12.88 -6.53 -4.36
N GLU A 104 -13.68 -6.55 -5.42
CA GLU A 104 -15.05 -6.02 -5.47
C GLU A 104 -15.92 -6.68 -4.40
N HIS A 105 -15.91 -8.01 -4.33
CA HIS A 105 -16.68 -8.76 -3.33
C HIS A 105 -16.35 -8.35 -1.88
N LEU A 106 -15.07 -8.14 -1.56
CA LEU A 106 -14.65 -7.72 -0.22
C LEU A 106 -15.09 -6.29 0.10
N VAL A 107 -15.01 -5.39 -0.87
CA VAL A 107 -15.46 -3.99 -0.70
C VAL A 107 -16.97 -3.96 -0.49
N ASP A 108 -17.73 -4.65 -1.34
CA ASP A 108 -19.19 -4.77 -1.22
C ASP A 108 -19.60 -5.37 0.14
N LEU A 109 -18.91 -6.42 0.59
CA LEU A 109 -19.16 -7.03 1.89
C LEU A 109 -18.93 -6.04 3.04
N ALA A 110 -17.83 -5.29 3.00
CA ALA A 110 -17.52 -4.28 4.00
C ALA A 110 -18.60 -3.18 4.05
N GLU A 111 -19.03 -2.68 2.89
CA GLU A 111 -20.07 -1.65 2.77
C GLU A 111 -21.43 -2.15 3.23
N GLN A 112 -21.86 -3.34 2.80
CA GLN A 112 -23.13 -3.96 3.22
C GLN A 112 -23.22 -4.17 4.74
N ARG A 113 -22.09 -4.48 5.38
CA ARG A 113 -22.01 -4.65 6.83
C ARG A 113 -21.75 -3.37 7.61
N GLY A 114 -21.39 -2.28 6.93
CA GLY A 114 -20.97 -1.03 7.57
C GLY A 114 -19.68 -1.17 8.39
N VAL A 115 -18.78 -2.09 8.00
CA VAL A 115 -17.52 -2.39 8.68
C VAL A 115 -16.35 -1.75 7.92
N SER A 116 -15.41 -1.14 8.64
CA SER A 116 -14.23 -0.51 8.03
C SER A 116 -13.36 -1.53 7.30
N LEU A 117 -13.04 -1.23 6.04
CA LEU A 117 -12.00 -1.89 5.27
C LEU A 117 -11.02 -0.84 4.75
N ALA A 118 -9.74 -0.99 5.07
CA ALA A 118 -8.67 -0.11 4.59
C ALA A 118 -7.57 -0.94 3.91
N VAL A 119 -7.09 -0.47 2.75
CA VAL A 119 -5.99 -1.11 2.02
C VAL A 119 -4.69 -0.35 2.24
N GLY A 120 -3.59 -1.07 2.46
CA GLY A 120 -2.28 -0.59 2.87
C GLY A 120 -1.51 0.21 1.82
N PHE A 121 -2.12 1.23 1.22
CA PHE A 121 -1.45 2.18 0.32
C PHE A 121 -0.65 3.20 1.11
N ASN A 122 0.41 2.73 1.74
CA ASN A 122 1.25 3.50 2.66
C ASN A 122 1.85 4.78 2.06
N ARG A 123 2.05 4.85 0.75
CA ARG A 123 2.64 6.04 0.10
C ARG A 123 1.76 7.28 0.22
N ARG A 124 0.46 7.13 0.29
CA ARG A 124 -0.50 8.23 0.56
C ARG A 124 -0.21 8.93 1.89
N PHE A 125 0.37 8.18 2.84
CA PHE A 125 0.69 8.62 4.20
C PHE A 125 2.17 8.98 4.37
N ALA A 126 3.03 8.71 3.40
CA ALA A 126 4.44 9.09 3.45
C ALA A 126 4.57 10.62 3.44
N PRO A 127 5.20 11.25 4.46
CA PRO A 127 5.17 12.70 4.61
C PRO A 127 5.64 13.46 3.37
N ALA A 128 6.70 12.97 2.72
CA ALA A 128 7.24 13.58 1.51
C ALA A 128 6.26 13.53 0.33
N TYR A 129 5.47 12.46 0.20
CA TYR A 129 4.47 12.32 -0.87
C TYR A 129 3.16 13.04 -0.55
N ALA A 130 2.69 12.94 0.71
CA ALA A 130 1.50 13.65 1.16
C ALA A 130 1.62 15.16 0.94
N GLN A 131 2.78 15.74 1.25
CA GLN A 131 3.08 17.17 1.03
C GLN A 131 3.11 17.56 -0.45
N CYS A 132 3.30 16.63 -1.40
CA CYS A 132 3.21 16.93 -2.83
C CYS A 132 1.80 17.40 -3.25
N ARG A 133 0.75 17.07 -2.49
CA ARG A 133 -0.62 17.54 -2.75
C ARG A 133 -0.79 19.04 -2.58
N GLU A 134 0.08 19.68 -1.86
CA GLU A 134 0.09 21.13 -1.61
C GLU A 134 0.80 21.91 -2.73
N HIS A 135 1.47 21.19 -3.66
CA HIS A 135 2.19 21.79 -4.79
C HIS A 135 1.32 21.81 -6.05
N PRO A 136 1.59 22.73 -7.00
CA PRO A 136 1.08 22.63 -8.36
C PRO A 136 1.45 21.26 -8.97
N ARG A 137 0.48 20.60 -9.61
CA ARG A 137 0.59 19.22 -10.11
C ARG A 137 0.05 19.09 -11.53
N ASP A 138 0.39 20.05 -12.39
CA ASP A 138 0.02 20.02 -13.79
C ASP A 138 0.72 18.86 -14.51
N LEU A 139 1.94 18.53 -14.06
CA LEU A 139 2.67 17.35 -14.48
C LEU A 139 3.14 16.55 -13.27
N ILE A 140 2.89 15.24 -13.28
CA ILE A 140 3.30 14.27 -12.26
C ILE A 140 4.09 13.18 -12.95
N LEU A 141 5.32 12.93 -12.50
CA LEU A 141 6.17 11.84 -12.99
C LEU A 141 6.58 10.95 -11.83
N MET A 142 6.36 9.66 -11.93
CA MET A 142 6.83 8.70 -10.94
C MET A 142 7.56 7.55 -11.60
N GLN A 143 8.79 7.28 -11.14
CA GLN A 143 9.55 6.12 -11.54
C GLN A 143 9.81 5.22 -10.34
N LYS A 144 9.63 3.92 -10.53
CA LYS A 144 9.99 2.91 -9.55
C LYS A 144 10.70 1.76 -10.26
N ASN A 145 12.01 1.80 -10.23
CA ASN A 145 12.87 0.91 -11.01
C ASN A 145 13.50 -0.20 -10.16
N ARG A 146 13.84 -1.31 -10.80
CA ARG A 146 14.52 -2.48 -10.22
C ARG A 146 15.65 -2.94 -11.11
N VAL A 147 16.60 -3.68 -10.54
CA VAL A 147 17.75 -4.25 -11.22
C VAL A 147 17.52 -5.75 -11.42
N GLY A 148 17.48 -6.20 -12.67
CA GLY A 148 17.49 -7.62 -13.02
C GLY A 148 16.32 -8.45 -12.49
N LEU A 149 15.11 -7.89 -12.41
CA LEU A 149 13.92 -8.52 -11.82
C LEU A 149 12.68 -8.48 -12.73
N PRO A 150 12.71 -8.91 -14.02
CA PRO A 150 11.48 -9.11 -14.77
C PRO A 150 10.62 -10.20 -14.11
N GLU A 151 9.31 -10.04 -14.17
CA GLU A 151 8.36 -10.95 -13.54
C GLU A 151 7.13 -11.17 -14.42
N GLU A 152 6.32 -12.17 -14.08
CA GLU A 152 5.01 -12.36 -14.67
C GLU A 152 4.18 -11.06 -14.52
N PRO A 153 3.49 -10.63 -15.60
CA PRO A 153 2.83 -9.32 -15.62
C PRO A 153 1.86 -9.05 -14.46
N ARG A 154 1.00 -10.02 -14.09
CA ARG A 154 0.02 -9.83 -13.01
C ARG A 154 0.71 -9.64 -11.66
N SER A 155 1.65 -10.52 -11.34
CA SER A 155 2.43 -10.42 -10.10
C SER A 155 3.16 -9.09 -10.02
N LEU A 156 3.85 -8.67 -11.09
CA LEU A 156 4.56 -7.41 -11.12
C LEU A 156 3.63 -6.21 -10.91
N VAL A 157 2.49 -6.18 -11.61
CA VAL A 157 1.56 -5.05 -11.51
C VAL A 157 0.94 -4.96 -10.13
N TYR A 158 0.47 -6.07 -9.57
CA TYR A 158 -0.20 -6.08 -8.27
C TYR A 158 0.76 -6.02 -7.07
N ASP A 159 1.98 -6.58 -7.17
CA ASP A 159 2.92 -6.58 -6.05
C ASP A 159 3.80 -5.33 -5.98
N ASP A 160 4.14 -4.72 -7.13
CA ASP A 160 5.09 -3.62 -7.13
C ASP A 160 4.58 -2.36 -7.87
N PHE A 161 4.04 -2.49 -9.10
CA PHE A 161 3.60 -1.34 -9.89
C PHE A 161 2.33 -0.67 -9.32
N ILE A 162 1.49 -1.40 -8.60
CA ILE A 162 0.32 -0.85 -7.90
C ILE A 162 0.64 0.36 -7.02
N HIS A 163 1.84 0.42 -6.46
CA HIS A 163 2.29 1.58 -5.70
C HIS A 163 2.42 2.83 -6.56
N VAL A 164 2.88 2.69 -7.81
CA VAL A 164 2.95 3.79 -8.78
C VAL A 164 1.54 4.20 -9.18
N VAL A 165 0.72 3.22 -9.56
CA VAL A 165 -0.69 3.44 -9.96
C VAL A 165 -1.45 4.20 -8.86
N ASP A 166 -1.37 3.74 -7.63
CA ASP A 166 -2.03 4.36 -6.49
C ASP A 166 -1.50 5.78 -6.20
N THR A 167 -0.18 5.97 -6.28
CA THR A 167 0.42 7.30 -6.04
C THR A 167 -0.01 8.31 -7.09
N LEU A 168 -0.05 7.93 -8.38
CA LEU A 168 -0.53 8.82 -9.44
C LEU A 168 -1.99 9.22 -9.21
N ARG A 169 -2.87 8.25 -8.88
CA ARG A 169 -4.27 8.54 -8.55
C ARG A 169 -4.41 9.46 -7.34
N PHE A 170 -3.66 9.20 -6.28
CA PHE A 170 -3.66 10.00 -5.06
C PHE A 170 -3.23 11.45 -5.28
N LEU A 171 -2.28 11.67 -6.20
CA LEU A 171 -1.74 12.99 -6.50
C LEU A 171 -2.50 13.70 -7.62
N ALA A 172 -3.27 13.00 -8.45
CA ALA A 172 -4.07 13.62 -9.49
C ALA A 172 -4.97 14.72 -8.91
N PRO A 173 -4.92 15.96 -9.47
CA PRO A 173 -5.70 17.08 -8.93
C PRO A 173 -7.20 16.97 -9.25
N ALA A 174 -7.55 16.16 -10.27
CA ALA A 174 -8.91 15.92 -10.74
C ALA A 174 -9.05 14.47 -11.24
N PRO A 175 -10.26 13.98 -11.52
CA PRO A 175 -10.44 12.72 -12.23
C PRO A 175 -9.72 12.72 -13.59
N HIS A 176 -9.17 11.55 -13.96
CA HIS A 176 -8.61 11.34 -15.30
C HIS A 176 -9.68 10.81 -16.25
N ASP A 177 -9.62 11.23 -17.50
CA ASP A 177 -10.51 10.81 -18.59
C ASP A 177 -9.80 9.87 -19.59
N ARG A 178 -8.47 9.88 -19.60
CA ARG A 178 -7.64 9.05 -20.49
C ARG A 178 -6.65 8.21 -19.71
N VAL A 179 -6.49 6.98 -20.19
CA VAL A 179 -5.52 6.00 -19.66
C VAL A 179 -4.79 5.38 -20.85
N ASP A 180 -3.50 5.63 -20.96
CA ASP A 180 -2.62 5.02 -21.94
C ASP A 180 -1.59 4.13 -21.24
N VAL A 181 -1.36 2.94 -21.81
CA VAL A 181 -0.39 1.97 -21.30
C VAL A 181 0.55 1.56 -22.41
N ARG A 182 1.83 1.54 -22.11
CA ARG A 182 2.87 0.93 -22.96
C ARG A 182 3.66 -0.06 -22.14
N ALA A 183 3.94 -1.21 -22.69
CA ALA A 183 4.68 -2.26 -22.00
C ALA A 183 5.60 -3.00 -22.96
N ARG A 184 6.63 -3.62 -22.40
CA ARG A 184 7.45 -4.60 -23.10
C ARG A 184 7.42 -5.91 -22.32
N VAL A 185 6.82 -6.91 -22.92
CA VAL A 185 6.87 -8.30 -22.47
C VAL A 185 7.84 -9.06 -23.37
N ARG A 186 8.64 -9.92 -22.78
CA ARG A 186 9.53 -10.83 -23.51
C ARG A 186 9.63 -12.13 -22.73
N ASP A 187 9.49 -13.24 -23.43
CA ASP A 187 9.50 -14.58 -22.83
C ASP A 187 8.48 -14.73 -21.68
N GLY A 188 7.29 -14.09 -21.81
CA GLY A 188 6.23 -14.08 -20.80
C GLY A 188 6.50 -13.16 -19.59
N LEU A 189 7.63 -12.48 -19.54
CA LEU A 189 8.01 -11.61 -18.43
C LEU A 189 7.89 -10.12 -18.79
N LEU A 190 7.36 -9.32 -17.91
CA LEU A 190 7.23 -7.86 -18.04
C LEU A 190 8.56 -7.19 -17.69
N HIS A 191 9.17 -6.55 -18.69
CA HIS A 191 10.46 -5.86 -18.57
C HIS A 191 10.28 -4.40 -18.14
N HIS A 192 9.34 -3.70 -18.75
CA HIS A 192 8.94 -2.36 -18.32
C HIS A 192 7.48 -2.10 -18.65
N VAL A 193 6.92 -1.16 -17.90
CA VAL A 193 5.57 -0.64 -18.11
C VAL A 193 5.58 0.86 -17.90
N VAL A 194 4.83 1.57 -18.74
CA VAL A 194 4.55 2.99 -18.65
C VAL A 194 3.04 3.16 -18.62
N LEU A 195 2.55 3.88 -17.63
CA LEU A 195 1.17 4.30 -17.48
C LEU A 195 1.10 5.81 -17.63
N GLN A 196 0.19 6.31 -18.45
CA GLN A 196 -0.17 7.71 -18.48
C GLN A 196 -1.64 7.88 -18.12
N LEU A 197 -1.91 8.74 -17.16
CA LEU A 197 -3.23 9.23 -16.80
C LEU A 197 -3.30 10.71 -17.20
N SER A 198 -4.35 11.10 -17.89
CA SER A 198 -4.55 12.51 -18.27
C SER A 198 -5.97 12.96 -17.97
N GLY A 199 -6.12 14.20 -17.56
CA GLY A 199 -7.36 14.93 -17.45
C GLY A 199 -7.17 16.33 -18.03
N ASP A 200 -8.18 17.17 -17.97
CA ASP A 200 -8.17 18.52 -18.60
C ASP A 200 -7.02 19.40 -18.08
N THR A 201 -6.61 19.23 -16.82
CA THR A 201 -5.66 20.13 -16.15
C THR A 201 -4.34 19.48 -15.77
N PHE A 202 -4.16 18.18 -16.05
CA PHE A 202 -2.94 17.47 -15.63
C PHE A 202 -2.59 16.30 -16.54
N THR A 203 -1.32 15.92 -16.48
CA THR A 203 -0.82 14.64 -16.99
C THR A 203 0.04 13.98 -15.91
N ALA A 204 -0.24 12.70 -15.65
CA ALA A 204 0.53 11.89 -14.72
C ALA A 204 1.12 10.68 -15.43
N VAL A 205 2.44 10.49 -15.31
CA VAL A 205 3.16 9.38 -15.96
C VAL A 205 3.85 8.53 -14.90
N GLY A 206 3.54 7.24 -14.91
CA GLY A 206 4.15 6.24 -14.04
C GLY A 206 5.01 5.26 -14.83
N ILE A 207 6.22 5.01 -14.37
CA ILE A 207 7.19 4.15 -15.05
C ILE A 207 7.69 3.09 -14.08
N MET A 208 7.78 1.85 -14.54
CA MET A 208 8.57 0.82 -13.90
C MET A 208 9.46 0.13 -14.93
N ASN A 209 10.75 0.16 -14.69
CA ASN A 209 11.73 -0.60 -15.46
C ASN A 209 12.37 -1.67 -14.55
N ARG A 210 12.22 -2.94 -14.92
CA ARG A 210 12.72 -4.09 -14.15
C ARG A 210 14.14 -4.51 -14.55
N LEU A 211 14.68 -3.87 -15.58
CA LEU A 211 16.06 -4.03 -16.06
C LEU A 211 16.82 -2.70 -16.00
N SER A 212 16.53 -1.89 -15.02
CA SER A 212 17.22 -0.62 -14.78
C SER A 212 18.64 -0.86 -14.23
N GLY A 213 19.52 0.10 -14.41
CA GLY A 213 20.84 0.12 -13.77
C GLY A 213 20.80 0.48 -12.28
N SER A 214 19.63 0.90 -11.76
CA SER A 214 19.43 1.28 -10.36
C SER A 214 18.10 0.76 -9.79
N ALA A 215 18.09 0.49 -8.49
CA ALA A 215 16.86 0.27 -7.72
C ALA A 215 16.49 1.61 -7.06
N GLU A 216 15.47 2.28 -7.60
CA GLU A 216 15.11 3.63 -7.18
C GLU A 216 13.61 3.87 -7.20
N GLU A 217 13.17 4.88 -6.45
CA GLU A 217 11.83 5.42 -6.48
C GLU A 217 11.92 6.94 -6.50
N VAL A 218 11.50 7.57 -7.60
CA VAL A 218 11.54 9.03 -7.79
C VAL A 218 10.15 9.51 -8.15
N LEU A 219 9.68 10.51 -7.45
CA LEU A 219 8.43 11.22 -7.72
C LEU A 219 8.75 12.68 -8.01
N GLU A 220 8.20 13.21 -9.08
CA GLU A 220 8.25 14.63 -9.43
C GLU A 220 6.83 15.18 -9.61
N VAL A 221 6.57 16.34 -9.03
CA VAL A 221 5.37 17.14 -9.28
C VAL A 221 5.77 18.55 -9.68
N SER A 222 5.16 19.07 -10.74
CA SER A 222 5.52 20.39 -11.28
C SER A 222 4.33 21.13 -11.87
N GLY A 223 4.43 22.45 -11.88
CA GLY A 223 3.48 23.43 -12.42
C GLY A 223 3.79 24.81 -11.85
N GLN A 224 3.27 25.88 -12.50
CA GLN A 224 3.35 27.26 -12.02
C GLN A 224 4.77 27.68 -11.60
N ASP A 225 5.76 27.40 -12.45
CA ASP A 225 7.19 27.70 -12.24
C ASP A 225 7.81 27.08 -10.96
N THR A 226 7.21 26.00 -10.45
CA THR A 226 7.73 25.24 -9.33
C THR A 226 7.82 23.76 -9.67
N LYS A 227 8.80 23.08 -9.06
CA LYS A 227 8.95 21.64 -9.12
C LYS A 227 9.37 21.11 -7.77
N ARG A 228 8.76 20.02 -7.34
CA ARG A 228 9.25 19.19 -6.23
C ARG A 228 9.63 17.82 -6.74
N GLU A 229 10.81 17.37 -6.36
CA GLU A 229 11.28 16.01 -6.58
C GLU A 229 11.46 15.30 -5.23
N VAL A 230 11.01 14.05 -5.14
CA VAL A 230 11.18 13.20 -3.96
C VAL A 230 11.90 11.93 -4.38
N ARG A 231 13.05 11.67 -3.78
CA ARG A 231 13.87 10.47 -4.03
C ARG A 231 13.78 9.49 -2.87
N ASN A 232 13.42 8.24 -3.17
CA ASN A 232 13.34 7.12 -2.23
C ASN A 232 12.56 7.45 -0.95
N LEU A 233 11.54 8.33 -1.03
CA LEU A 233 10.74 8.80 0.10
C LEU A 233 11.58 9.50 1.21
N ALA A 234 12.84 9.81 0.96
CA ALA A 234 13.81 10.26 1.97
C ALA A 234 14.40 11.65 1.69
N GLU A 235 14.59 12.00 0.44
CA GLU A 235 15.14 13.26 0.01
C GLU A 235 14.09 14.05 -0.77
N VAL A 236 13.92 15.32 -0.43
CA VAL A 236 12.99 16.25 -1.09
C VAL A 236 13.80 17.40 -1.65
N ILE A 237 13.65 17.68 -2.93
CA ILE A 237 14.31 18.78 -3.64
C ILE A 237 13.22 19.70 -4.17
N ASP A 238 13.16 20.91 -3.66
CA ASP A 238 12.25 21.96 -4.12
C ASP A 238 12.99 22.90 -5.07
N HIS A 239 12.45 23.06 -6.28
CA HIS A 239 12.95 23.97 -7.30
C HIS A 239 11.98 25.15 -7.43
N LYS A 240 12.40 26.28 -6.89
CA LYS A 240 11.79 27.61 -7.08
C LYS A 240 12.91 28.64 -7.07
N GLY A 241 13.51 28.86 -8.24
CA GLY A 241 14.80 29.53 -8.34
C GLY A 241 15.95 28.59 -7.95
N GLN A 242 16.72 28.89 -6.91
CA GLN A 242 17.78 28.00 -6.43
C GLN A 242 17.17 26.74 -5.76
N PRO A 243 17.69 25.53 -6.04
CA PRO A 243 17.18 24.32 -5.44
C PRO A 243 17.45 24.26 -3.93
N SER A 244 16.43 23.84 -3.17
CA SER A 244 16.53 23.57 -1.73
C SER A 244 16.40 22.07 -1.50
N VAL A 245 17.37 21.47 -0.81
CA VAL A 245 17.40 20.02 -0.54
C VAL A 245 17.12 19.76 0.94
N ARG A 246 16.15 18.92 1.22
CA ARG A 246 15.86 18.42 2.58
C ARG A 246 15.97 16.91 2.59
N ARG A 247 16.65 16.37 3.58
CA ARG A 247 16.78 14.93 3.78
C ARG A 247 16.07 14.50 5.04
N ARG A 248 15.66 13.24 5.07
CA ARG A 248 15.17 12.62 6.28
C ARG A 248 16.18 12.78 7.42
N GLY A 249 15.69 13.18 8.60
CA GLY A 249 16.54 13.22 9.80
C GLY A 249 17.01 11.82 10.21
N ASP A 250 18.18 11.73 10.82
CA ASP A 250 18.84 10.44 11.15
C ASP A 250 18.02 9.56 12.09
N TRP A 251 17.22 10.17 12.96
CA TRP A 251 16.39 9.47 13.95
C TRP A 251 14.95 9.20 13.49
N VAL A 252 14.59 9.54 12.26
CA VAL A 252 13.25 9.23 11.73
C VAL A 252 13.17 7.76 11.35
N PRO A 253 12.27 6.96 11.97
CA PRO A 253 12.12 5.55 11.62
C PRO A 253 11.70 5.34 10.17
N VAL A 254 12.13 4.23 9.56
CA VAL A 254 11.75 3.88 8.18
C VAL A 254 10.23 3.72 8.03
N ALA A 255 9.55 3.17 9.04
CA ALA A 255 8.09 3.03 9.03
C ALA A 255 7.40 4.40 8.92
N ARG A 256 7.90 5.43 9.63
CA ARG A 256 7.40 6.82 9.53
C ARG A 256 7.73 7.46 8.18
N GLN A 257 8.96 7.31 7.71
CA GLN A 257 9.37 7.81 6.40
C GLN A 257 8.50 7.26 5.27
N ARG A 258 8.17 5.98 5.33
CA ARG A 258 7.37 5.28 4.31
C ARG A 258 5.86 5.42 4.48
N GLY A 259 5.39 6.13 5.50
CA GLY A 259 3.97 6.37 5.76
C GLY A 259 3.25 5.19 6.44
N ILE A 260 3.96 4.13 6.83
CA ILE A 260 3.35 2.95 7.46
C ILE A 260 2.84 3.30 8.86
N GLU A 261 3.65 4.02 9.65
CA GLU A 261 3.25 4.48 10.99
C GLU A 261 1.98 5.34 10.91
N GLN A 262 1.95 6.30 10.00
CA GLN A 262 0.80 7.18 9.82
C GLN A 262 -0.45 6.43 9.35
N ALA A 263 -0.30 5.46 8.43
CA ALA A 263 -1.40 4.63 7.96
C ALA A 263 -2.00 3.79 9.10
N VAL A 264 -1.13 3.16 9.92
CA VAL A 264 -1.56 2.40 11.11
C VAL A 264 -2.31 3.30 12.08
N LEU A 265 -1.74 4.47 12.43
CA LEU A 265 -2.35 5.39 13.37
C LEU A 265 -3.69 5.93 12.84
N SER A 266 -3.75 6.34 11.58
CA SER A 266 -4.99 6.83 10.94
C SER A 266 -6.10 5.79 10.97
N PHE A 267 -5.79 4.52 10.70
CA PHE A 267 -6.76 3.43 10.80
C PHE A 267 -7.25 3.21 12.23
N LEU A 268 -6.32 3.14 13.19
CA LEU A 268 -6.66 2.94 14.61
C LEU A 268 -7.48 4.11 15.19
N ASP A 269 -7.17 5.34 14.78
CA ASP A 269 -7.88 6.53 15.23
C ASP A 269 -9.30 6.58 14.64
N ALA A 270 -9.49 6.15 13.39
CA ALA A 270 -10.82 5.99 12.79
C ALA A 270 -11.65 4.96 13.56
N VAL A 271 -11.08 3.79 13.89
CA VAL A 271 -11.76 2.76 14.69
C VAL A 271 -12.13 3.28 16.07
N ARG A 272 -11.20 3.94 16.77
CA ARG A 272 -11.47 4.54 18.10
C ARG A 272 -12.56 5.61 18.07
N GLY A 273 -12.59 6.39 16.99
CA GLY A 273 -13.58 7.44 16.76
C GLY A 273 -14.93 6.94 16.24
N GLY A 274 -15.08 5.63 15.98
CA GLY A 274 -16.30 5.07 15.39
C GLY A 274 -16.53 5.52 13.94
N VAL A 275 -15.46 5.89 13.22
CA VAL A 275 -15.53 6.30 11.82
C VAL A 275 -15.35 5.08 10.94
N THR A 276 -16.34 4.79 10.09
CA THR A 276 -16.23 3.70 9.09
C THR A 276 -15.40 4.15 7.89
N LEU A 277 -14.35 3.39 7.59
CA LEU A 277 -13.49 3.59 6.42
C LEU A 277 -13.96 2.72 5.26
N SER A 278 -14.17 3.32 4.08
CA SER A 278 -14.48 2.59 2.84
C SER A 278 -13.22 2.33 2.02
N ALA A 279 -13.13 1.13 1.45
CA ALA A 279 -12.10 0.76 0.50
C ALA A 279 -12.47 1.04 -0.97
N ALA A 280 -13.60 1.72 -1.24
CA ALA A 280 -14.06 2.01 -2.59
C ALA A 280 -13.00 2.77 -3.44
N ASP A 281 -12.30 3.76 -2.87
CA ASP A 281 -11.22 4.44 -3.59
C ASP A 281 -10.01 3.52 -3.85
N ALA A 282 -9.73 2.59 -2.96
CA ALA A 282 -8.69 1.58 -3.16
C ALA A 282 -9.07 0.61 -4.28
N LEU A 283 -10.36 0.28 -4.43
CA LEU A 283 -10.86 -0.56 -5.52
C LEU A 283 -10.57 0.06 -6.89
N LEU A 284 -10.75 1.37 -7.06
CA LEU A 284 -10.41 2.06 -8.31
C LEU A 284 -8.93 1.90 -8.71
N THR A 285 -8.02 1.72 -7.74
CA THR A 285 -6.61 1.38 -8.03
C THR A 285 -6.49 -0.04 -8.59
N HIS A 286 -7.26 -1.01 -8.06
CA HIS A 286 -7.27 -2.39 -8.55
C HIS A 286 -7.90 -2.49 -9.94
N GLU A 287 -8.98 -1.77 -10.21
CA GLU A 287 -9.59 -1.65 -11.55
C GLU A 287 -8.57 -1.14 -12.59
N LEU A 288 -7.81 -0.11 -12.22
CA LEU A 288 -6.77 0.43 -13.09
C LEU A 288 -5.62 -0.59 -13.29
N CYS A 289 -5.25 -1.35 -12.26
CA CYS A 289 -4.29 -2.45 -12.40
C CYS A 289 -4.80 -3.52 -13.39
N GLU A 290 -6.08 -3.88 -13.35
CA GLU A 290 -6.66 -4.85 -14.30
C GLU A 290 -6.69 -4.31 -15.73
N ARG A 291 -6.99 -3.02 -15.92
CA ARG A 291 -6.86 -2.36 -17.23
C ARG A 291 -5.42 -2.42 -17.76
N ILE A 292 -4.43 -2.22 -16.89
CA ILE A 292 -3.00 -2.32 -17.23
C ILE A 292 -2.68 -3.74 -17.65
N ILE A 293 -3.10 -4.77 -16.90
CA ILE A 293 -2.89 -6.18 -17.26
C ILE A 293 -3.48 -6.51 -18.64
N THR A 294 -4.70 -6.03 -18.90
CA THR A 294 -5.37 -6.22 -20.20
C THR A 294 -4.58 -5.60 -21.33
N ALA A 295 -4.09 -4.37 -21.16
CA ALA A 295 -3.25 -3.69 -22.15
C ALA A 295 -1.89 -4.39 -22.34
N VAL A 296 -1.24 -4.83 -21.25
CA VAL A 296 0.03 -5.56 -21.30
C VAL A 296 -0.09 -6.85 -22.11
N ARG A 297 -1.19 -7.58 -21.98
CA ARG A 297 -1.45 -8.80 -22.77
C ARG A 297 -1.57 -8.54 -24.27
N GLN A 298 -2.03 -7.35 -24.66
CA GLN A 298 -2.10 -6.95 -26.09
C GLN A 298 -0.72 -6.59 -26.68
N HIS A 299 0.28 -6.36 -25.82
CA HIS A 299 1.66 -6.07 -26.20
C HIS A 299 2.59 -7.27 -26.02
N ALA A 300 2.06 -8.43 -25.62
CA ALA A 300 2.84 -9.67 -25.57
C ALA A 300 2.97 -10.24 -26.98
N ASP A 301 4.23 -10.40 -27.45
CA ASP A 301 4.56 -11.06 -28.70
C ASP A 301 4.39 -12.58 -28.62
#